data_95aeb144fa13e8ab79aac69bc2539cc2
#
_entry.id   95aeb144fa13e8ab79aac69bc2539cc2
#
_cell.length_a   1.000
_cell.length_b   1.000
_cell.length_c   1.000
_cell.angle_alpha   90.00
_cell.angle_beta   90.00
_cell.angle_gamma   90.00
#
_symmetry.space_group_name_H-M   'P 1'
#
loop_
_entity.id
_entity.type
_entity.pdbx_description
1 polymer ?
#
loop_
_entity_poly.entity_id
_entity_poly.type
_entity_poly.pdbx_seq_one_letter_code
_entity_poly.pdbx_strand_id
1 'polypeptide(L)'
;MFWAGHRGITHVLILGGAFVGLVAVTSCTSTTPVTRTPSVEASPLHGSDIDPVNAALTQTFECAAAIRSGATLPDLAPNRIAGDVMALTGGAPGSVTDPIQWGGGVTYEGFQLAKVGLVIKTGVKFSIIVPPNWRNRMRIGWGNRGYTLATTLQVPGCSSTPAGAEWLVYPGGFWLTAAACVPLTIETDTGTGSIQVPIGKRCP
;
A
#
# COMPACT_ATOMS: atom_id res chain seq x y z
N MET A 1 10.39 -48.57 -11.87
CA MET A 1 10.23 -48.64 -10.40
C MET A 1 9.11 -47.72 -10.02
N PHE A 2 7.94 -48.30 -9.71
CA PHE A 2 6.71 -47.60 -9.36
C PHE A 2 6.67 -47.33 -7.86
N TRP A 3 6.40 -46.11 -7.45
CA TRP A 3 6.02 -45.81 -6.06
C TRP A 3 4.64 -45.11 -6.04
N ALA A 4 3.65 -45.87 -5.53
CA ALA A 4 2.33 -45.38 -5.21
C ALA A 4 2.28 -44.99 -3.74
N GLY A 5 1.85 -43.77 -3.43
CA GLY A 5 1.79 -43.24 -2.06
C GLY A 5 0.43 -42.59 -1.77
N HIS A 6 -0.30 -43.21 -0.93
CA HIS A 6 -1.58 -43.03 -0.26
C HIS A 6 -2.13 -41.62 -0.08
N ARG A 7 -3.40 -41.47 -0.41
CA ARG A 7 -4.31 -40.39 -0.02
C ARG A 7 -4.83 -40.62 1.41
N GLY A 8 -4.59 -39.75 2.34
CA GLY A 8 -5.28 -39.68 3.63
C GLY A 8 -6.28 -38.53 3.62
N ILE A 9 -7.58 -38.83 3.61
CA ILE A 9 -8.67 -37.86 3.78
C ILE A 9 -9.01 -37.86 5.27
N THR A 10 -8.74 -36.74 5.95
CA THR A 10 -9.18 -36.52 7.34
C THR A 10 -10.42 -35.63 7.32
N HIS A 11 -11.57 -36.19 7.63
CA HIS A 11 -12.80 -35.46 7.88
C HIS A 11 -12.78 -34.92 9.31
N VAL A 12 -12.84 -33.60 9.46
CA VAL A 12 -13.09 -32.94 10.75
C VAL A 12 -14.56 -32.52 10.79
N LEU A 13 -15.31 -33.20 11.66
CA LEU A 13 -16.67 -32.81 12.06
C LEU A 13 -16.59 -31.68 13.07
N ILE A 14 -17.12 -30.49 12.73
CA ILE A 14 -17.32 -29.40 13.69
C ILE A 14 -18.77 -29.37 14.10
N LEU A 15 -19.03 -29.77 15.37
CA LEU A 15 -20.32 -29.66 16.06
C LEU A 15 -20.61 -28.19 16.39
N GLY A 16 -21.81 -27.75 16.02
CA GLY A 16 -22.33 -26.43 16.31
C GLY A 16 -22.69 -26.24 17.77
N GLY A 17 -22.30 -25.10 18.34
CA GLY A 17 -22.78 -24.57 19.61
C GLY A 17 -23.45 -23.22 19.38
N ALA A 18 -24.78 -23.17 19.50
CA ALA A 18 -25.53 -21.93 19.50
C ALA A 18 -25.49 -21.30 20.88
N PHE A 19 -24.86 -20.12 21.04
CA PHE A 19 -24.98 -19.28 22.21
C PHE A 19 -25.86 -18.09 21.88
N VAL A 20 -27.07 -18.10 22.47
CA VAL A 20 -27.98 -16.94 22.48
C VAL A 20 -27.61 -16.10 23.71
N GLY A 21 -26.93 -14.98 23.50
CA GLY A 21 -26.64 -13.98 24.50
C GLY A 21 -27.62 -12.81 24.41
N LEU A 22 -28.51 -12.70 25.40
CA LEU A 22 -29.43 -11.57 25.57
C LEU A 22 -28.61 -10.40 26.16
N VAL A 23 -28.39 -9.31 25.42
CA VAL A 23 -27.78 -8.07 25.92
C VAL A 23 -28.88 -7.05 26.19
N ALA A 24 -29.10 -6.75 27.47
CA ALA A 24 -29.97 -5.68 27.92
C ALA A 24 -29.22 -4.32 27.73
N VAL A 25 -29.80 -3.44 26.91
CA VAL A 25 -29.28 -2.08 26.68
C VAL A 25 -29.96 -1.13 27.67
N THR A 26 -29.20 -0.67 28.67
CA THR A 26 -29.65 0.35 29.63
C THR A 26 -29.30 1.74 29.06
N SER A 27 -30.30 2.49 28.61
CA SER A 27 -30.14 3.86 28.14
C SER A 27 -30.03 4.81 29.33
N CYS A 28 -28.89 5.41 29.56
CA CYS A 28 -28.71 6.57 30.45
C CYS A 28 -28.80 7.85 29.61
N THR A 29 -29.90 8.57 29.77
CA THR A 29 -30.10 9.91 29.21
C THR A 29 -29.46 10.93 30.16
N SER A 30 -28.27 11.45 29.84
CA SER A 30 -27.65 12.58 30.56
C SER A 30 -27.89 13.86 29.78
N THR A 31 -28.78 14.70 30.33
CA THR A 31 -29.03 16.06 29.83
C THR A 31 -28.00 16.99 30.47
N THR A 32 -27.01 17.45 29.70
CA THR A 32 -26.08 18.50 30.11
C THR A 32 -26.52 19.85 29.56
N PRO A 33 -26.53 20.94 30.37
CA PRO A 33 -26.92 22.29 29.90
C PRO A 33 -25.82 22.86 29.00
N VAL A 34 -26.20 23.28 27.79
CA VAL A 34 -25.34 23.95 26.83
C VAL A 34 -25.07 25.39 27.28
N THR A 35 -23.86 25.63 27.79
CA THR A 35 -23.32 26.98 28.00
C THR A 35 -22.91 27.55 26.66
N ARG A 36 -23.58 28.57 26.16
CA ARG A 36 -23.23 29.31 24.95
C ARG A 36 -21.97 30.16 25.22
N THR A 37 -20.85 29.75 24.63
CA THR A 37 -19.64 30.57 24.53
C THR A 37 -19.82 31.59 23.38
N PRO A 38 -19.37 32.86 23.53
CA PRO A 38 -19.51 33.86 22.48
C PRO A 38 -18.71 33.51 21.26
N SER A 39 -19.35 33.60 20.11
CA SER A 39 -18.76 33.39 18.78
C SER A 39 -17.67 34.45 18.54
N VAL A 40 -16.43 34.04 18.50
CA VAL A 40 -15.35 34.88 17.96
C VAL A 40 -15.47 34.81 16.45
N GLU A 41 -15.80 35.97 15.86
CA GLU A 41 -15.84 36.18 14.41
C GLU A 41 -14.47 35.98 13.83
N ALA A 42 -14.22 34.80 13.24
CA ALA A 42 -12.99 34.50 12.56
C ALA A 42 -12.98 35.23 11.21
N SER A 43 -12.08 36.20 11.07
CA SER A 43 -11.75 36.83 9.79
C SER A 43 -11.44 35.74 8.75
N PRO A 44 -11.97 35.85 7.50
CA PRO A 44 -11.62 34.90 6.45
C PRO A 44 -10.16 35.11 6.06
N LEU A 45 -9.29 34.21 6.54
CA LEU A 45 -7.98 34.03 5.94
C LEU A 45 -8.23 33.63 4.48
N HIS A 46 -7.74 34.42 3.54
CA HIS A 46 -7.61 34.07 2.13
C HIS A 46 -6.68 32.86 2.06
N GLY A 47 -7.24 31.67 2.29
CA GLY A 47 -6.58 30.40 2.06
C GLY A 47 -6.50 30.23 0.56
N SER A 48 -5.30 30.11 0.04
CA SER A 48 -5.06 29.59 -1.30
C SER A 48 -5.92 28.34 -1.48
N ASP A 49 -6.83 28.34 -2.46
CA ASP A 49 -7.66 27.19 -2.82
C ASP A 49 -6.76 26.06 -3.32
N ILE A 50 -6.11 25.35 -2.39
CA ILE A 50 -5.46 24.07 -2.70
C ILE A 50 -6.62 23.09 -2.82
N ASP A 51 -6.92 22.71 -4.06
CA ASP A 51 -7.87 21.64 -4.35
C ASP A 51 -7.51 20.43 -3.47
N PRO A 52 -8.33 20.02 -2.49
CA PRO A 52 -8.01 18.96 -1.56
C PRO A 52 -7.72 17.62 -2.28
N VAL A 53 -8.23 17.45 -3.50
CA VAL A 53 -7.97 16.26 -4.33
C VAL A 53 -6.52 16.24 -4.83
N ASN A 54 -5.87 17.41 -4.98
CA ASN A 54 -4.48 17.52 -5.43
C ASN A 54 -3.48 17.74 -4.28
N ALA A 55 -3.93 17.77 -3.04
CA ALA A 55 -3.06 17.91 -1.89
C ALA A 55 -2.00 16.81 -1.85
N ALA A 56 -0.75 17.19 -1.56
CA ALA A 56 0.32 16.24 -1.35
C ALA A 56 0.09 15.51 -0.01
N LEU A 57 -0.23 14.23 -0.09
CA LEU A 57 -0.40 13.35 1.07
C LEU A 57 0.93 12.62 1.32
N THR A 58 1.68 13.06 2.30
CA THR A 58 2.95 12.42 2.69
C THR A 58 2.72 11.48 3.86
N GLN A 59 3.28 10.27 3.75
CA GLN A 59 3.24 9.28 4.80
C GLN A 59 4.62 8.69 5.05
N THR A 60 4.90 8.38 6.31
CA THR A 60 6.06 7.60 6.71
C THR A 60 5.73 6.12 6.63
N PHE A 61 6.63 5.35 6.05
CA PHE A 61 6.51 3.92 5.84
C PHE A 61 6.69 3.13 7.14
N GLU A 62 5.85 2.12 7.35
CA GLU A 62 5.93 1.22 8.51
C GLU A 62 6.85 0.01 8.25
N CYS A 63 8.07 0.05 8.76
CA CYS A 63 9.04 -1.03 8.59
C CYS A 63 8.59 -2.39 9.17
N ALA A 64 7.79 -2.38 10.22
CA ALA A 64 7.33 -3.62 10.90
C ALA A 64 6.32 -4.44 10.07
N ALA A 65 5.76 -3.88 8.98
CA ALA A 65 4.74 -4.54 8.17
C ALA A 65 5.31 -5.47 7.07
N ALA A 66 6.61 -5.78 7.09
CA ALA A 66 7.22 -6.71 6.15
C ALA A 66 6.60 -8.11 6.27
N ILE A 67 6.20 -8.68 5.11
CA ILE A 67 5.62 -10.03 5.04
C ILE A 67 6.63 -11.11 4.59
N ARG A 68 7.76 -10.69 4.05
CA ARG A 68 8.84 -11.55 3.58
C ARG A 68 10.16 -10.80 3.56
N SER A 69 11.26 -11.52 3.67
CA SER A 69 12.62 -11.02 3.52
C SER A 69 13.46 -11.98 2.68
N GLY A 70 14.58 -11.51 2.14
CA GLY A 70 15.50 -12.30 1.35
C GLY A 70 16.91 -11.69 1.30
N ALA A 71 17.91 -12.53 1.05
CA ALA A 71 19.28 -12.09 0.88
C ALA A 71 19.53 -11.48 -0.51
N THR A 72 18.78 -11.92 -1.52
CA THR A 72 18.91 -11.44 -2.90
C THR A 72 17.57 -11.06 -3.50
N LEU A 73 17.57 -10.16 -4.48
CA LEU A 73 16.37 -9.81 -5.25
C LEU A 73 15.76 -11.00 -6.01
N PRO A 74 16.53 -11.86 -6.70
CA PRO A 74 15.98 -13.02 -7.40
C PRO A 74 15.16 -13.94 -6.51
N ASP A 75 15.54 -14.11 -5.23
CA ASP A 75 14.80 -14.94 -4.27
C ASP A 75 13.39 -14.40 -3.99
N LEU A 76 13.16 -13.14 -4.23
CA LEU A 76 11.90 -12.44 -3.99
C LEU A 76 11.05 -12.31 -5.25
N ALA A 77 11.52 -12.83 -6.38
CA ALA A 77 10.87 -12.81 -7.71
C ALA A 77 10.36 -11.41 -8.13
N PRO A 78 11.18 -10.35 -8.03
CA PRO A 78 10.81 -9.04 -8.53
C PRO A 78 10.76 -9.08 -10.06
N ASN A 79 9.86 -8.32 -10.65
CA ASN A 79 9.78 -8.17 -12.10
C ASN A 79 10.04 -6.74 -12.59
N ARG A 80 10.17 -5.77 -11.66
CA ARG A 80 10.52 -4.38 -11.98
C ARG A 80 11.45 -3.84 -10.91
N ILE A 81 12.60 -3.38 -11.32
CA ILE A 81 13.64 -2.86 -10.44
C ILE A 81 13.79 -1.36 -10.71
N ALA A 82 13.82 -0.57 -9.66
CA ALA A 82 14.06 0.86 -9.68
C ALA A 82 15.36 1.18 -8.93
N GLY A 83 16.44 1.26 -9.70
CA GLY A 83 17.78 1.40 -9.12
C GLY A 83 18.16 0.21 -8.24
N ASP A 84 18.98 0.49 -7.24
CA ASP A 84 19.46 -0.50 -6.25
C ASP A 84 18.72 -0.38 -4.90
N VAL A 85 17.64 0.38 -4.83
CA VAL A 85 16.93 0.69 -3.58
C VAL A 85 15.56 0.04 -3.46
N MET A 86 14.87 -0.19 -4.59
CA MET A 86 13.55 -0.82 -4.59
C MET A 86 13.27 -1.64 -5.86
N ALA A 87 12.34 -2.57 -5.72
CA ALA A 87 11.75 -3.31 -6.83
C ALA A 87 10.25 -3.54 -6.59
N LEU A 88 9.52 -3.87 -7.64
CA LEU A 88 8.11 -4.23 -7.56
C LEU A 88 7.94 -5.70 -7.91
N THR A 89 7.10 -6.40 -7.14
CA THR A 89 6.68 -7.78 -7.43
C THR A 89 5.24 -7.77 -7.94
N GLY A 90 4.91 -8.62 -8.89
CA GLY A 90 3.55 -8.72 -9.43
C GLY A 90 3.54 -8.65 -10.95
N GLY A 91 2.52 -9.24 -11.56
CA GLY A 91 2.48 -9.56 -12.97
C GLY A 91 2.99 -10.99 -13.25
N ALA A 92 3.10 -11.35 -14.53
CA ALA A 92 3.62 -12.67 -14.90
C ALA A 92 5.10 -12.79 -14.53
N PRO A 93 5.56 -13.92 -13.98
CA PRO A 93 6.96 -14.16 -13.69
C PRO A 93 7.83 -13.92 -14.93
N GLY A 94 8.91 -13.15 -14.77
CA GLY A 94 9.87 -12.87 -15.84
C GLY A 94 9.46 -11.77 -16.83
N SER A 95 8.24 -11.22 -16.77
CA SER A 95 7.81 -10.16 -17.66
C SER A 95 7.83 -8.80 -16.95
N VAL A 96 8.67 -7.88 -17.44
CA VAL A 96 8.70 -6.48 -16.99
C VAL A 96 7.74 -5.59 -17.79
N THR A 97 7.25 -6.07 -18.92
CA THR A 97 6.39 -5.32 -19.86
C THR A 97 4.91 -5.64 -19.71
N ASP A 98 4.57 -6.79 -19.12
CA ASP A 98 3.17 -7.14 -18.92
C ASP A 98 2.52 -6.25 -17.85
N PRO A 99 1.31 -5.76 -18.13
CA PRO A 99 0.62 -4.91 -17.18
C PRO A 99 0.35 -5.62 -15.85
N ILE A 100 0.55 -4.89 -14.75
CA ILE A 100 0.03 -5.27 -13.45
C ILE A 100 -1.49 -5.29 -13.55
N GLN A 101 -2.12 -6.34 -13.02
CA GLN A 101 -3.58 -6.46 -13.01
C GLN A 101 -4.20 -5.28 -12.24
N TRP A 102 -5.20 -4.63 -12.87
CA TRP A 102 -5.97 -3.53 -12.31
C TRP A 102 -7.46 -3.85 -12.38
N GLY A 103 -8.25 -3.33 -11.44
CA GLY A 103 -9.70 -3.54 -11.45
C GLY A 103 -10.15 -4.81 -10.74
N GLY A 104 -9.34 -5.40 -9.86
CA GLY A 104 -9.60 -6.65 -9.12
C GLY A 104 -10.61 -6.56 -7.97
N GLY A 105 -11.49 -5.54 -7.93
CA GLY A 105 -12.64 -5.49 -7.04
C GLY A 105 -12.46 -4.68 -5.74
N VAL A 106 -11.27 -4.26 -5.36
CA VAL A 106 -11.10 -3.39 -4.19
C VAL A 106 -11.11 -1.93 -4.63
N THR A 107 -12.10 -1.17 -4.15
CA THR A 107 -12.23 0.26 -4.42
C THR A 107 -12.23 1.05 -3.11
N TYR A 108 -11.63 2.24 -3.14
CA TYR A 108 -11.63 3.18 -2.03
C TYR A 108 -11.59 4.62 -2.59
N GLU A 109 -12.54 5.46 -2.20
CA GLU A 109 -12.64 6.86 -2.65
C GLU A 109 -12.56 7.05 -4.18
N GLY A 110 -13.14 6.14 -4.96
CA GLY A 110 -13.12 6.17 -6.42
C GLY A 110 -11.84 5.62 -7.07
N PHE A 111 -10.85 5.23 -6.28
CA PHE A 111 -9.66 4.55 -6.76
C PHE A 111 -9.84 3.03 -6.69
N GLN A 112 -9.25 2.32 -7.65
CA GLN A 112 -9.18 0.86 -7.68
C GLN A 112 -7.76 0.39 -7.44
N LEU A 113 -7.62 -0.67 -6.63
CA LEU A 113 -6.32 -1.24 -6.29
C LEU A 113 -5.73 -2.05 -7.46
N ALA A 114 -4.48 -1.76 -7.79
CA ALA A 114 -3.58 -2.68 -8.48
C ALA A 114 -2.61 -3.25 -7.46
N LYS A 115 -2.86 -4.49 -7.02
CA LYS A 115 -2.06 -5.14 -5.99
C LYS A 115 -0.67 -5.50 -6.50
N VAL A 116 0.35 -4.97 -5.84
CA VAL A 116 1.75 -5.24 -6.16
C VAL A 116 2.60 -5.15 -4.89
N GLY A 117 3.50 -6.11 -4.68
CA GLY A 117 4.44 -6.05 -3.56
C GLY A 117 5.53 -5.02 -3.82
N LEU A 118 5.87 -4.24 -2.80
CA LEU A 118 7.04 -3.39 -2.78
C LEU A 118 8.18 -4.13 -2.11
N VAL A 119 9.31 -4.21 -2.78
CA VAL A 119 10.58 -4.75 -2.25
C VAL A 119 11.50 -3.58 -2.03
N ILE A 120 12.03 -3.44 -0.82
CA ILE A 120 12.96 -2.37 -0.47
C ILE A 120 14.27 -2.93 0.05
N LYS A 121 15.38 -2.23 -0.23
CA LYS A 121 16.69 -2.53 0.33
C LYS A 121 16.76 -2.08 1.79
N THR A 122 17.27 -2.92 2.67
CA THR A 122 17.42 -2.61 4.09
C THR A 122 18.43 -1.49 4.32
N GLY A 123 18.18 -0.66 5.33
CA GLY A 123 19.07 0.44 5.71
C GLY A 123 19.06 1.66 4.78
N VAL A 124 18.42 1.59 3.62
CA VAL A 124 18.41 2.69 2.65
C VAL A 124 17.19 3.59 2.84
N LYS A 125 17.44 4.91 2.98
CA LYS A 125 16.39 5.94 3.04
C LYS A 125 16.08 6.42 1.63
N PHE A 126 14.79 6.51 1.29
CA PHE A 126 14.35 7.07 0.02
C PHE A 126 12.87 7.47 0.08
N SER A 127 12.40 8.20 -0.92
CA SER A 127 10.99 8.53 -1.09
C SER A 127 10.46 8.00 -2.41
N ILE A 128 9.21 7.51 -2.41
CA ILE A 128 8.44 7.17 -3.61
C ILE A 128 7.41 8.27 -3.81
N ILE A 129 7.44 8.94 -4.96
CA ILE A 129 6.65 10.15 -5.21
C ILE A 129 5.77 9.96 -6.44
N VAL A 130 4.49 10.24 -6.28
CA VAL A 130 3.53 10.41 -7.37
C VAL A 130 3.71 11.82 -7.94
N PRO A 131 4.06 11.97 -9.23
CA PRO A 131 4.23 13.27 -9.85
C PRO A 131 2.98 14.16 -9.71
N PRO A 132 3.12 15.48 -9.59
CA PRO A 132 2.00 16.40 -9.31
C PRO A 132 0.82 16.25 -10.27
N ASN A 133 1.08 16.08 -11.57
CA ASN A 133 0.04 15.90 -12.62
C ASN A 133 -0.68 14.54 -12.57
N TRP A 134 -0.29 13.64 -11.66
CA TRP A 134 -0.92 12.35 -11.43
C TRP A 134 -1.72 12.28 -10.13
N ARG A 135 -1.58 13.26 -9.22
CA ARG A 135 -2.15 13.20 -7.87
C ARG A 135 -3.68 13.17 -7.83
N ASN A 136 -4.38 13.65 -8.85
CA ASN A 136 -5.85 13.57 -8.94
C ASN A 136 -6.37 12.18 -9.36
N ARG A 137 -5.51 11.28 -9.87
CA ARG A 137 -5.90 9.98 -10.43
C ARG A 137 -5.06 8.81 -9.96
N MET A 138 -4.08 9.06 -9.09
CA MET A 138 -3.21 8.02 -8.56
C MET A 138 -2.86 8.28 -7.08
N ARG A 139 -2.84 7.19 -6.32
CA ARG A 139 -2.27 7.10 -4.97
C ARG A 139 -1.40 5.86 -4.88
N ILE A 140 -0.56 5.82 -3.88
CA ILE A 140 0.30 4.67 -3.54
C ILE A 140 0.09 4.31 -2.08
N GLY A 141 0.24 3.02 -1.74
CA GLY A 141 0.13 2.56 -0.36
C GLY A 141 0.77 1.19 -0.19
N TRP A 142 1.77 1.12 0.67
CA TRP A 142 2.43 -0.11 1.08
C TRP A 142 2.74 -0.07 2.57
N GLY A 143 2.83 -1.26 3.18
CA GLY A 143 3.26 -1.42 4.56
C GLY A 143 2.12 -1.29 5.56
N ASN A 144 1.52 -0.14 5.69
CA ASN A 144 0.50 0.17 6.68
C ASN A 144 -0.86 -0.41 6.29
N ARG A 145 -1.09 -1.69 6.54
CA ARG A 145 -2.37 -2.39 6.30
C ARG A 145 -2.98 -2.17 4.89
N GLY A 146 -2.20 -1.63 3.93
CA GLY A 146 -2.55 -1.47 2.52
C GLY A 146 -3.58 -0.39 2.18
N TYR A 147 -4.14 0.32 3.16
CA TYR A 147 -5.24 1.25 2.93
C TYR A 147 -4.90 2.73 3.15
N THR A 148 -3.67 3.03 3.53
CA THR A 148 -3.26 4.42 3.67
C THR A 148 -2.81 4.96 2.32
N LEU A 149 -3.64 5.80 1.71
CA LEU A 149 -3.37 6.37 0.39
C LEU A 149 -2.45 7.58 0.51
N ALA A 150 -1.31 7.55 -0.17
CA ALA A 150 -0.34 8.63 -0.19
C ALA A 150 -0.01 9.08 -1.63
N THR A 151 0.50 10.28 -1.76
CA THR A 151 1.16 10.77 -2.97
C THR A 151 2.68 10.80 -2.81
N THR A 152 3.15 10.71 -1.56
CA THR A 152 4.57 10.57 -1.22
C THR A 152 4.70 9.58 -0.07
N LEU A 153 5.53 8.56 -0.25
CA LEU A 153 5.83 7.57 0.75
C LEU A 153 7.32 7.67 1.13
N GLN A 154 7.59 8.06 2.38
CA GLN A 154 8.94 8.21 2.91
C GLN A 154 9.38 6.90 3.57
N VAL A 155 10.41 6.27 3.04
CA VAL A 155 11.02 5.04 3.58
C VAL A 155 12.20 5.42 4.47
N PRO A 156 12.12 5.14 5.79
CA PRO A 156 13.10 5.67 6.76
C PRO A 156 14.41 4.86 6.85
N GLY A 157 14.64 3.90 5.98
CA GLY A 157 15.77 2.98 6.07
C GLY A 157 15.49 1.82 7.04
N CYS A 158 14.59 0.95 6.65
CA CYS A 158 14.17 -0.19 7.47
C CYS A 158 15.32 -1.14 7.74
N SER A 159 15.51 -1.53 9.01
CA SER A 159 16.51 -2.52 9.41
C SER A 159 16.09 -3.92 8.97
N SER A 160 17.07 -4.81 8.76
CA SER A 160 16.80 -6.20 8.41
C SER A 160 16.17 -6.97 9.57
N THR A 161 15.05 -7.64 9.30
CA THR A 161 14.45 -8.60 10.20
C THR A 161 13.97 -9.80 9.38
N PRO A 162 14.57 -10.99 9.48
CA PRO A 162 15.69 -11.37 10.36
C PRO A 162 17.04 -10.74 9.97
N ALA A 163 17.99 -10.76 10.90
CA ALA A 163 19.34 -10.25 10.66
C ALA A 163 19.97 -10.90 9.43
N GLY A 164 20.61 -10.08 8.57
CA GLY A 164 21.25 -10.52 7.33
C GLY A 164 20.36 -10.50 6.08
N ALA A 165 19.06 -10.15 6.19
CA ALA A 165 18.27 -9.91 5.00
C ALA A 165 18.64 -8.57 4.36
N GLU A 166 18.97 -8.57 3.07
CA GLU A 166 19.23 -7.34 2.33
C GLU A 166 17.96 -6.68 1.81
N TRP A 167 16.88 -7.45 1.67
CA TRP A 167 15.64 -7.00 1.06
C TRP A 167 14.43 -7.41 1.88
N LEU A 168 13.44 -6.51 1.95
CA LEU A 168 12.17 -6.72 2.64
C LEU A 168 11.01 -6.52 1.68
N VAL A 169 9.96 -7.34 1.79
CA VAL A 169 8.75 -7.29 0.96
C VAL A 169 7.56 -6.80 1.75
N TYR A 170 6.82 -5.88 1.19
CA TYR A 170 5.64 -5.27 1.78
C TYR A 170 4.40 -5.43 0.90
N PRO A 171 3.25 -5.74 1.48
CA PRO A 171 1.99 -5.80 0.76
C PRO A 171 1.47 -4.39 0.47
N GLY A 172 0.75 -4.23 -0.63
CA GLY A 172 0.13 -2.96 -0.99
C GLY A 172 -0.03 -2.82 -2.49
N GLY A 173 0.08 -1.60 -3.00
CA GLY A 173 -0.04 -1.37 -4.43
C GLY A 173 -0.31 0.08 -4.83
N PHE A 174 -0.74 0.18 -6.07
CA PHE A 174 -1.17 1.42 -6.68
C PHE A 174 -2.69 1.51 -6.63
N TRP A 175 -3.19 2.71 -6.42
CA TRP A 175 -4.60 3.04 -6.44
C TRP A 175 -4.84 4.03 -7.57
N LEU A 176 -5.63 3.63 -8.59
CA LEU A 176 -5.87 4.44 -9.78
C LEU A 176 -7.36 4.58 -10.07
N THR A 177 -7.72 5.69 -10.69
CA THR A 177 -9.07 5.91 -11.23
C THR A 177 -9.27 5.24 -12.59
N ALA A 178 -8.19 4.92 -13.33
CA ALA A 178 -8.22 4.23 -14.61
C ALA A 178 -6.90 3.51 -14.90
N ALA A 179 -6.94 2.45 -15.72
CA ALA A 179 -5.76 1.75 -16.21
C ALA A 179 -4.80 2.69 -16.95
N ALA A 180 -3.52 2.67 -16.60
CA ALA A 180 -2.54 3.60 -17.14
C ALA A 180 -1.10 3.06 -17.08
N CYS A 181 -0.20 3.61 -17.91
CA CYS A 181 1.23 3.57 -17.68
C CYS A 181 1.57 4.74 -16.74
N VAL A 182 1.97 4.44 -15.52
CA VAL A 182 2.15 5.45 -14.48
C VAL A 182 3.61 5.74 -14.21
N PRO A 183 4.03 7.01 -14.16
CA PRO A 183 5.37 7.38 -13.73
C PRO A 183 5.45 7.36 -12.20
N LEU A 184 6.59 6.91 -11.67
CA LEU A 184 6.99 7.11 -10.29
C LEU A 184 8.33 7.81 -10.24
N THR A 185 8.49 8.72 -9.32
CA THR A 185 9.78 9.32 -8.98
C THR A 185 10.30 8.67 -7.71
N ILE A 186 11.57 8.28 -7.72
CA ILE A 186 12.29 7.75 -6.56
C ILE A 186 13.39 8.74 -6.21
N GLU A 187 13.32 9.31 -5.02
CA GLU A 187 14.33 10.21 -4.47
C GLU A 187 15.16 9.50 -3.42
N THR A 188 16.49 9.55 -3.55
CA THR A 188 17.48 9.08 -2.57
C THR A 188 18.40 10.23 -2.19
N ASP A 189 19.24 10.04 -1.18
CA ASP A 189 20.26 11.01 -0.80
C ASP A 189 21.29 11.28 -1.92
N THR A 190 21.41 10.37 -2.90
CA THR A 190 22.37 10.44 -4.01
C THR A 190 21.77 10.96 -5.31
N GLY A 191 20.47 11.09 -5.41
CA GLY A 191 19.81 11.59 -6.62
C GLY A 191 18.36 11.16 -6.79
N THR A 192 17.82 11.51 -7.95
CA THR A 192 16.43 11.25 -8.33
C THR A 192 16.38 10.36 -9.56
N GLY A 193 15.58 9.29 -9.51
CA GLY A 193 15.28 8.41 -10.62
C GLY A 193 13.78 8.38 -10.94
N SER A 194 13.41 7.85 -12.11
CA SER A 194 12.01 7.60 -12.45
C SER A 194 11.83 6.25 -13.11
N ILE A 195 10.67 5.63 -12.90
CA ILE A 195 10.25 4.40 -13.57
C ILE A 195 8.85 4.57 -14.16
N GLN A 196 8.59 3.83 -15.24
CA GLN A 196 7.26 3.69 -15.82
C GLN A 196 6.68 2.33 -15.42
N VAL A 197 5.48 2.33 -14.86
CA VAL A 197 4.82 1.10 -14.39
C VAL A 197 3.54 0.86 -15.19
N PRO A 198 3.46 -0.21 -15.98
CA PRO A 198 2.26 -0.57 -16.71
C PRO A 198 1.20 -1.15 -15.76
N ILE A 199 0.08 -0.46 -15.58
CA ILE A 199 -1.03 -0.87 -14.72
C ILE A 199 -2.31 -0.98 -15.53
N GLY A 200 -2.80 -2.20 -15.72
CA GLY A 200 -3.97 -2.50 -16.55
C GLY A 200 -3.76 -2.28 -18.05
N LYS A 201 -2.69 -1.60 -18.47
CA LYS A 201 -2.30 -1.43 -19.86
C LYS A 201 -0.80 -1.28 -20.01
N ARG A 202 -0.25 -1.64 -21.17
CA ARG A 202 1.19 -1.52 -21.45
C ARG A 202 1.63 -0.05 -21.49
N CYS A 203 2.89 0.18 -21.18
CA CYS A 203 3.55 1.45 -21.47
C CYS A 203 3.87 1.54 -22.97
N PRO A 204 3.87 2.78 -23.55
CA PRO A 204 4.24 3.02 -24.93
C PRO A 204 5.70 2.69 -25.22
#